data_fc6e8716b17e2b6726ad62e25d822463
#
_entry.id   fc6e8716b17e2b6726ad62e25d822463
#
_cell.length_a   1.000
_cell.length_b   1.000
_cell.length_c   1.000
_cell.angle_alpha   90.00
_cell.angle_beta   90.00
_cell.angle_gamma   90.00
#
_symmetry.space_group_name_H-M   'P 1'
#
loop_
_entity.id
_entity.type
_entity.pdbx_description
1 polymer ?
#
loop_
_entity_poly.entity_id
_entity_poly.type
_entity_poly.pdbx_seq_one_letter_code
_entity_poly.pdbx_strand_id
1 'polypeptide(L)'
;MSPRQLARIAIAFGVLLLLWGAAALARRRESIPPAADRFTLPHVARNAVDSVHIDRPGDTTVLVRRDTVWRANGHPSSAQAVSDFFAALADTAPASELVAERRASQPGLGVDSVGGTRVRIFGKGRTLADFVAGHRTPDLGGIYLRRSGQEVSYLVRGGLAAALDRSGSEWRDRRIAGVPAESIAAVEVSRGARHYALRRSAGRWGLAPGGAADSGAVASLLGRYRTIEAAGFASPAQADSARFERPDRRVRLLREDGTPLLALQFDSTGTGFWVRPDTAKTVYKLEAWTADQLTPADSTLRVRASRASDSSRSGRRPGS
;
A
#
# COMPACT_ATOMS: atom_id res chain seq x y z
N MET A 1 36.89 2.75 68.89
CA MET A 1 37.54 3.42 67.74
C MET A 1 37.83 4.86 68.11
N SER A 2 39.04 5.33 67.89
CA SER A 2 39.37 6.73 68.19
C SER A 2 38.75 7.68 67.14
N PRO A 3 38.41 8.93 67.53
CA PRO A 3 37.85 9.91 66.59
C PRO A 3 38.79 10.19 65.38
N ARG A 4 40.08 9.99 65.54
CA ARG A 4 41.06 10.11 64.44
C ARG A 4 40.98 8.95 63.42
N GLN A 5 40.59 7.73 63.84
CA GLN A 5 40.37 6.58 62.94
C GLN A 5 39.08 6.74 62.14
N LEU A 6 38.01 7.24 62.74
CA LEU A 6 36.75 7.55 62.08
C LEU A 6 36.93 8.61 60.98
N ALA A 7 37.70 9.69 61.26
CA ALA A 7 37.98 10.73 60.29
C ALA A 7 38.79 10.21 59.06
N ARG A 8 39.75 9.29 59.30
CA ARG A 8 40.55 8.69 58.22
C ARG A 8 39.68 7.76 57.33
N ILE A 9 38.73 7.01 57.91
CA ILE A 9 37.79 6.16 57.18
C ILE A 9 36.82 7.02 56.35
N ALA A 10 36.31 8.12 56.94
CA ALA A 10 35.42 9.03 56.23
C ALA A 10 36.10 9.71 55.01
N ILE A 11 37.40 10.12 55.19
CA ILE A 11 38.19 10.70 54.07
C ILE A 11 38.44 9.64 53.02
N ALA A 12 38.83 8.41 53.35
CA ALA A 12 39.06 7.34 52.41
C ALA A 12 37.79 6.99 51.60
N PHE A 13 36.63 6.95 52.28
CA PHE A 13 35.33 6.71 51.62
C PHE A 13 34.91 7.85 50.70
N GLY A 14 35.17 9.10 51.11
CA GLY A 14 34.92 10.27 50.27
C GLY A 14 35.76 10.27 48.95
N VAL A 15 37.07 9.91 49.08
CA VAL A 15 37.97 9.77 47.91
C VAL A 15 37.50 8.62 47.03
N LEU A 16 37.02 7.49 47.59
CA LEU A 16 36.50 6.36 46.79
C LEU A 16 35.25 6.73 46.03
N LEU A 17 34.35 7.48 46.63
CA LEU A 17 33.13 8.00 45.97
C LEU A 17 33.48 9.01 44.87
N LEU A 18 34.45 9.87 45.06
CA LEU A 18 34.91 10.79 44.05
C LEU A 18 35.56 10.06 42.85
N LEU A 19 36.37 9.05 43.12
CA LEU A 19 36.98 8.21 42.08
C LEU A 19 35.94 7.41 41.31
N TRP A 20 34.93 6.86 42.02
CA TRP A 20 33.82 6.14 41.41
C TRP A 20 32.94 7.06 40.57
N GLY A 21 32.62 8.26 41.06
CA GLY A 21 31.89 9.29 40.36
C GLY A 21 32.62 9.75 39.09
N ALA A 22 33.93 10.00 39.19
CA ALA A 22 34.76 10.36 38.06
C ALA A 22 34.85 9.24 37.02
N ALA A 23 34.99 7.98 37.45
CA ALA A 23 34.98 6.82 36.57
C ALA A 23 33.62 6.60 35.89
N ALA A 24 32.52 6.84 36.61
CA ALA A 24 31.15 6.76 36.06
C ALA A 24 30.92 7.88 35.04
N LEU A 25 31.43 9.07 35.29
CA LEU A 25 31.35 10.20 34.35
C LEU A 25 32.20 9.97 33.10
N ALA A 26 33.42 9.42 33.26
CA ALA A 26 34.30 9.04 32.16
C ALA A 26 33.64 7.96 31.28
N ARG A 27 33.08 6.91 31.89
CA ARG A 27 32.30 5.85 31.14
C ARG A 27 31.09 6.41 30.42
N ARG A 28 30.37 7.39 31.00
CA ARG A 28 29.27 8.08 30.30
C ARG A 28 29.76 8.91 29.10
N ARG A 29 30.97 9.49 29.17
CA ARG A 29 31.56 10.22 28.05
C ARG A 29 32.06 9.28 26.93
N GLU A 30 32.56 8.09 27.30
CA GLU A 30 32.99 7.07 26.31
C GLU A 30 31.80 6.37 25.65
N SER A 31 30.61 6.37 26.25
CA SER A 31 29.39 5.74 25.70
C SER A 31 28.57 6.66 24.78
N ILE A 32 29.00 7.92 24.53
CA ILE A 32 28.44 8.75 23.47
C ILE A 32 29.36 8.59 22.26
N PRO A 33 29.01 7.79 21.25
CA PRO A 33 29.80 7.68 20.04
C PRO A 33 29.98 9.08 19.44
N PRO A 34 31.18 9.44 18.96
CA PRO A 34 31.36 10.69 18.25
C PRO A 34 30.35 10.79 17.12
N ALA A 35 29.90 11.99 16.78
CA ALA A 35 28.87 12.25 15.77
C ALA A 35 29.18 11.60 14.39
N ALA A 36 30.43 11.20 14.16
CA ALA A 36 30.90 10.46 12.98
C ALA A 36 30.41 9.01 12.91
N ASP A 37 30.02 8.39 14.05
CA ASP A 37 29.56 6.99 14.10
C ASP A 37 28.04 6.82 14.02
N ARG A 38 27.31 7.90 13.76
CA ARG A 38 25.86 7.81 13.54
C ARG A 38 25.57 7.37 12.11
N PHE A 39 24.62 6.45 11.98
CA PHE A 39 24.10 6.11 10.67
C PHE A 39 23.29 7.29 10.14
N THR A 40 23.85 8.00 9.21
CA THR A 40 23.13 9.03 8.47
C THR A 40 22.89 8.50 7.06
N LEU A 41 21.62 8.31 6.69
CA LEU A 41 21.30 8.22 5.27
C LEU A 41 21.54 9.59 4.66
N PRO A 42 22.20 9.66 3.49
CA PRO A 42 22.34 10.95 2.82
C PRO A 42 20.93 11.50 2.56
N HIS A 43 20.75 12.81 2.80
CA HIS A 43 19.49 13.46 2.47
C HIS A 43 19.29 13.41 0.96
N VAL A 44 18.50 12.44 0.52
CA VAL A 44 18.23 12.20 -0.90
C VAL A 44 16.93 12.90 -1.29
N ALA A 45 17.05 14.08 -1.87
CA ALA A 45 15.88 14.77 -2.41
C ALA A 45 15.26 13.92 -3.53
N ARG A 46 13.95 13.66 -3.46
CA ARG A 46 13.20 12.83 -4.42
C ARG A 46 13.45 13.22 -5.89
N ASN A 47 13.60 14.51 -6.17
CA ASN A 47 13.87 15.05 -7.50
C ASN A 47 15.28 14.77 -8.02
N ALA A 48 16.23 14.43 -7.13
CA ALA A 48 17.60 14.06 -7.49
C ALA A 48 17.76 12.56 -7.81
N VAL A 49 16.70 11.74 -7.54
CA VAL A 49 16.74 10.30 -7.73
C VAL A 49 16.16 9.92 -9.08
N ASP A 50 16.89 9.08 -9.81
CA ASP A 50 16.45 8.51 -11.09
C ASP A 50 15.94 7.07 -10.93
N SER A 51 16.55 6.28 -10.03
CA SER A 51 16.09 4.92 -9.74
C SER A 51 16.41 4.47 -8.32
N VAL A 52 15.59 3.51 -7.84
CA VAL A 52 15.78 2.79 -6.58
C VAL A 52 15.68 1.30 -6.86
N HIS A 53 16.69 0.54 -6.42
CA HIS A 53 16.70 -0.91 -6.51
C HIS A 53 16.54 -1.45 -5.08
N ILE A 54 15.54 -2.29 -4.87
CA ILE A 54 15.23 -2.95 -3.61
C ILE A 54 15.31 -4.45 -3.87
N ASP A 55 16.43 -5.04 -3.46
CA ASP A 55 16.72 -6.46 -3.65
C ASP A 55 16.54 -7.19 -2.32
N ARG A 56 15.51 -8.00 -2.21
CA ARG A 56 15.26 -8.88 -1.07
C ARG A 56 15.30 -10.36 -1.50
N PRO A 57 15.49 -11.30 -0.58
CA PRO A 57 15.42 -12.72 -0.92
C PRO A 57 14.09 -13.08 -1.61
N GLY A 58 14.18 -13.55 -2.86
CA GLY A 58 13.01 -13.97 -3.64
C GLY A 58 12.17 -12.87 -4.31
N ASP A 59 12.49 -11.60 -4.10
CA ASP A 59 11.74 -10.48 -4.73
C ASP A 59 12.66 -9.29 -5.00
N THR A 60 12.65 -8.80 -6.23
CA THR A 60 13.39 -7.60 -6.65
C THR A 60 12.42 -6.55 -7.17
N THR A 61 12.49 -5.36 -6.60
CA THR A 61 11.76 -4.18 -7.06
C THR A 61 12.71 -3.13 -7.60
N VAL A 62 12.49 -2.73 -8.84
CA VAL A 62 13.21 -1.64 -9.49
C VAL A 62 12.23 -0.50 -9.76
N LEU A 63 12.41 0.59 -9.02
CA LEU A 63 11.69 1.83 -9.25
C LEU A 63 12.51 2.71 -10.19
N VAL A 64 11.93 3.15 -11.29
CA VAL A 64 12.58 4.05 -12.25
C VAL A 64 11.70 5.26 -12.47
N ARG A 65 12.29 6.45 -12.38
CA ARG A 65 11.62 7.71 -12.70
C ARG A 65 11.85 8.04 -14.19
N ARG A 66 10.76 8.27 -14.89
CA ARG A 66 10.78 8.85 -16.25
C ARG A 66 9.98 10.14 -16.21
N ASP A 67 10.67 11.24 -16.44
CA ASP A 67 10.12 12.59 -16.25
C ASP A 67 9.58 12.80 -14.84
N THR A 68 8.28 12.90 -14.66
CA THR A 68 7.59 13.06 -13.38
C THR A 68 6.97 11.76 -12.85
N VAL A 69 6.95 10.70 -13.65
CA VAL A 69 6.25 9.44 -13.35
C VAL A 69 7.23 8.36 -12.91
N TRP A 70 6.91 7.70 -11.81
CA TRP A 70 7.63 6.52 -11.33
C TRP A 70 7.02 5.24 -11.90
N ARG A 71 7.88 4.28 -12.17
CA ARG A 71 7.49 2.93 -12.61
C ARG A 71 8.15 1.89 -11.70
N ALA A 72 7.38 0.89 -11.31
CA ALA A 72 7.84 -0.26 -10.52
C ALA A 72 7.90 -1.49 -11.45
N ASN A 73 9.07 -2.05 -11.65
CA ASN A 73 9.30 -3.19 -12.56
C ASN A 73 8.66 -2.99 -13.95
N GLY A 74 8.77 -1.75 -14.50
CA GLY A 74 8.22 -1.39 -15.80
C GLY A 74 6.73 -1.00 -15.82
N HIS A 75 5.99 -1.19 -14.72
CA HIS A 75 4.57 -0.83 -14.57
C HIS A 75 4.41 0.54 -13.88
N PRO A 76 3.29 1.26 -14.10
CA PRO A 76 2.98 2.45 -13.30
C PRO A 76 3.08 2.16 -11.81
N SER A 77 3.74 3.02 -11.05
CA SER A 77 3.87 2.85 -9.59
C SER A 77 2.79 3.62 -8.84
N SER A 78 2.44 3.13 -7.66
CA SER A 78 1.66 3.87 -6.69
C SER A 78 2.40 5.14 -6.26
N ALA A 79 1.81 6.31 -6.55
CA ALA A 79 2.37 7.60 -6.16
C ALA A 79 2.52 7.72 -4.63
N GLN A 80 1.55 7.13 -3.90
CA GLN A 80 1.56 7.08 -2.43
C GLN A 80 2.72 6.22 -1.92
N ALA A 81 2.91 5.00 -2.46
CA ALA A 81 3.99 4.11 -2.03
C ALA A 81 5.37 4.75 -2.24
N VAL A 82 5.57 5.41 -3.38
CA VAL A 82 6.80 6.16 -3.67
C VAL A 82 6.97 7.34 -2.71
N SER A 83 5.90 8.09 -2.44
CA SER A 83 5.92 9.23 -1.50
C SER A 83 6.28 8.78 -0.08
N ASP A 84 5.65 7.71 0.41
CA ASP A 84 5.90 7.14 1.73
C ASP A 84 7.37 6.70 1.88
N PHE A 85 7.92 6.06 0.85
CA PHE A 85 9.33 5.64 0.86
C PHE A 85 10.29 6.81 1.01
N PHE A 86 10.11 7.87 0.22
CA PHE A 86 10.97 9.05 0.32
C PHE A 86 10.75 9.83 1.62
N ALA A 87 9.54 9.89 2.14
CA ALA A 87 9.26 10.46 3.45
C ALA A 87 9.96 9.65 4.57
N ALA A 88 9.88 8.32 4.50
CA ALA A 88 10.54 7.44 5.46
C ALA A 88 12.07 7.54 5.40
N LEU A 89 12.66 7.72 4.21
CA LEU A 89 14.10 7.97 4.07
C LEU A 89 14.52 9.31 4.71
N ALA A 90 13.71 10.34 4.57
CA ALA A 90 14.00 11.65 5.15
C ALA A 90 13.89 11.64 6.69
N ASP A 91 12.97 10.83 7.23
CA ASP A 91 12.69 10.74 8.67
C ASP A 91 13.70 9.88 9.44
N THR A 92 14.49 9.03 8.76
CA THR A 92 15.48 8.13 9.40
C THR A 92 16.76 8.84 9.88
N ALA A 93 16.95 10.10 9.54
CA ALA A 93 18.22 10.80 9.82
C ALA A 93 18.55 11.08 11.30
N PRO A 94 17.59 11.31 12.23
CA PRO A 94 17.95 11.80 13.58
C PRO A 94 18.18 10.73 14.64
N ALA A 95 17.74 9.50 14.49
CA ALA A 95 17.72 8.51 15.58
C ALA A 95 18.32 7.18 15.17
N SER A 96 19.65 7.14 15.04
CA SER A 96 20.38 5.89 14.87
C SER A 96 21.15 5.53 16.12
N GLU A 97 21.14 4.26 16.48
CA GLU A 97 21.83 3.68 17.62
C GLU A 97 22.76 2.57 17.10
N LEU A 98 24.04 2.59 17.52
CA LEU A 98 24.98 1.53 17.22
C LEU A 98 24.56 0.24 17.95
N VAL A 99 24.37 -0.85 17.23
CA VAL A 99 23.89 -2.12 17.80
C VAL A 99 24.96 -3.20 17.74
N ALA A 100 25.75 -3.23 16.67
CA ALA A 100 26.80 -4.22 16.51
C ALA A 100 27.95 -3.70 15.64
N GLU A 101 29.17 -4.06 16.02
CA GLU A 101 30.41 -3.66 15.32
C GLU A 101 31.01 -4.80 14.50
N ARG A 102 30.54 -6.04 14.70
CA ARG A 102 31.17 -7.24 14.13
C ARG A 102 30.28 -7.89 13.10
N ARG A 103 30.87 -8.36 12.02
CA ARG A 103 30.19 -9.13 10.96
C ARG A 103 29.44 -10.35 11.47
N ALA A 104 29.93 -11.01 12.52
CA ALA A 104 29.29 -12.18 13.12
C ALA A 104 27.87 -11.92 13.66
N SER A 105 27.54 -10.65 13.99
CA SER A 105 26.21 -10.27 14.46
C SER A 105 25.20 -10.01 13.34
N GLN A 106 25.66 -9.84 12.10
CA GLN A 106 24.81 -9.45 10.96
C GLN A 106 23.66 -10.44 10.66
N PRO A 107 23.86 -11.78 10.69
CA PRO A 107 22.78 -12.73 10.46
C PRO A 107 21.66 -12.62 11.50
N GLY A 108 21.98 -12.42 12.78
CA GLY A 108 20.99 -12.25 13.85
C GLY A 108 20.16 -10.99 13.72
N LEU A 109 20.71 -9.95 13.05
CA LEU A 109 20.05 -8.69 12.76
C LEU A 109 19.38 -8.70 11.37
N GLY A 110 19.58 -9.74 10.56
CA GLY A 110 19.09 -9.85 9.18
C GLY A 110 19.72 -8.84 8.21
N VAL A 111 20.91 -8.30 8.52
CA VAL A 111 21.61 -7.31 7.67
C VAL A 111 22.77 -7.93 6.88
N ASP A 112 22.82 -9.26 6.80
CA ASP A 112 23.77 -9.99 5.98
C ASP A 112 23.34 -10.01 4.50
N SER A 113 24.15 -10.66 3.65
CA SER A 113 23.87 -10.74 2.21
C SER A 113 22.80 -11.76 1.84
N VAL A 114 22.39 -12.63 2.78
CA VAL A 114 21.44 -13.73 2.55
C VAL A 114 20.03 -13.32 2.99
N GLY A 115 19.91 -12.74 4.19
CA GLY A 115 18.62 -12.39 4.79
C GLY A 115 18.22 -10.94 4.57
N GLY A 116 19.17 -10.06 4.27
CA GLY A 116 18.96 -8.62 4.21
C GLY A 116 18.31 -8.13 2.91
N THR A 117 17.55 -7.05 3.01
CA THR A 117 17.04 -6.29 1.87
C THR A 117 18.04 -5.22 1.49
N ARG A 118 18.72 -5.38 0.35
CA ARG A 118 19.64 -4.35 -0.15
C ARG A 118 18.89 -3.25 -0.87
N VAL A 119 19.15 -2.01 -0.51
CA VAL A 119 18.57 -0.81 -1.13
C VAL A 119 19.67 0.01 -1.76
N ARG A 120 19.58 0.25 -3.05
CA ARG A 120 20.48 1.10 -3.81
C ARG A 120 19.71 2.23 -4.47
N ILE A 121 20.14 3.46 -4.25
CA ILE A 121 19.50 4.67 -4.77
C ILE A 121 20.46 5.36 -5.71
N PHE A 122 20.01 5.64 -6.92
CA PHE A 122 20.82 6.25 -7.98
C PHE A 122 20.24 7.58 -8.42
N GLY A 123 21.11 8.50 -8.79
CA GLY A 123 20.77 9.77 -9.39
C GLY A 123 21.91 10.31 -10.24
N LYS A 124 21.62 10.81 -11.43
CA LYS A 124 22.60 11.33 -12.40
C LYS A 124 23.78 10.38 -12.67
N GLY A 125 23.48 9.08 -12.77
CA GLY A 125 24.48 8.04 -13.01
C GLY A 125 25.38 7.71 -11.82
N ARG A 126 25.09 8.20 -10.61
CA ARG A 126 25.88 7.95 -9.40
C ARG A 126 25.02 7.24 -8.35
N THR A 127 25.66 6.42 -7.53
CA THR A 127 25.04 5.86 -6.32
C THR A 127 24.94 6.94 -5.26
N LEU A 128 23.73 7.28 -4.86
CA LEU A 128 23.43 8.25 -3.81
C LEU A 128 23.38 7.59 -2.42
N ALA A 129 22.85 6.36 -2.34
CA ALA A 129 22.83 5.55 -1.14
C ALA A 129 22.92 4.06 -1.49
N ASP A 130 23.58 3.28 -0.62
CA ASP A 130 23.66 1.81 -0.72
C ASP A 130 23.74 1.25 0.70
N PHE A 131 22.68 0.55 1.11
CA PHE A 131 22.56 -0.02 2.44
C PHE A 131 21.75 -1.32 2.43
N VAL A 132 21.89 -2.08 3.52
CA VAL A 132 21.14 -3.32 3.75
C VAL A 132 20.22 -3.08 4.94
N ALA A 133 18.94 -3.33 4.75
CA ALA A 133 17.91 -3.33 5.78
C ALA A 133 17.64 -4.76 6.23
N GLY A 134 17.60 -4.96 7.54
CA GLY A 134 17.40 -6.25 8.18
C GLY A 134 16.04 -6.40 8.84
N HIS A 135 16.03 -7.12 9.97
CA HIS A 135 14.81 -7.36 10.73
C HIS A 135 14.26 -6.07 11.34
N ARG A 136 12.95 -6.03 11.54
CA ARG A 136 12.31 -5.05 12.41
C ARG A 136 12.64 -5.33 13.87
N THR A 137 12.64 -4.28 14.69
CA THR A 137 12.68 -4.44 16.14
C THR A 137 11.40 -5.09 16.66
N PRO A 138 11.46 -5.81 17.82
CA PRO A 138 10.27 -6.44 18.41
C PRO A 138 9.12 -5.47 18.70
N ASP A 139 9.45 -4.21 19.01
CA ASP A 139 8.47 -3.12 19.23
C ASP A 139 7.92 -2.52 17.93
N LEU A 140 8.34 -3.04 16.77
CA LEU A 140 8.02 -2.56 15.42
C LEU A 140 8.38 -1.08 15.14
N GLY A 141 9.03 -0.42 16.10
CA GLY A 141 9.38 1.01 16.01
C GLY A 141 10.67 1.31 15.25
N GLY A 142 11.42 0.27 14.82
CA GLY A 142 12.69 0.43 14.14
C GLY A 142 13.06 -0.73 13.23
N ILE A 143 14.18 -0.56 12.55
CA ILE A 143 14.78 -1.54 11.64
C ILE A 143 16.29 -1.52 11.79
N TYR A 144 16.92 -2.68 11.69
CA TYR A 144 18.38 -2.76 11.65
C TYR A 144 18.89 -2.40 10.26
N LEU A 145 19.88 -1.52 10.20
CA LEU A 145 20.49 -1.08 8.95
C LEU A 145 22.01 -1.25 8.99
N ARG A 146 22.59 -1.50 7.84
CA ARG A 146 24.04 -1.55 7.61
C ARG A 146 24.38 -0.89 6.28
N ARG A 147 25.41 -0.08 6.22
CA ARG A 147 25.94 0.38 4.93
C ARG A 147 26.58 -0.77 4.18
N SER A 148 26.35 -0.85 2.87
CA SER A 148 27.02 -1.86 2.04
C SER A 148 28.52 -1.77 2.18
N GLY A 149 29.19 -2.92 2.36
CA GLY A 149 30.63 -3.00 2.54
C GLY A 149 31.14 -2.69 3.96
N GLN A 150 30.31 -2.23 4.89
CA GLN A 150 30.68 -2.00 6.28
C GLN A 150 30.25 -3.16 7.18
N GLU A 151 30.93 -3.34 8.32
CA GLU A 151 30.60 -4.38 9.31
C GLU A 151 29.61 -3.88 10.36
N VAL A 152 29.64 -2.60 10.63
CA VAL A 152 28.88 -1.93 11.67
C VAL A 152 27.40 -1.89 11.33
N SER A 153 26.56 -2.24 12.30
CA SER A 153 25.10 -2.29 12.16
C SER A 153 24.44 -1.35 13.16
N TYR A 154 23.37 -0.72 12.72
CA TYR A 154 22.65 0.32 13.47
C TYR A 154 21.18 -0.05 13.60
N LEU A 155 20.55 0.37 14.70
CA LEU A 155 19.10 0.46 14.81
C LEU A 155 18.69 1.86 14.34
N VAL A 156 17.75 1.92 13.43
CA VAL A 156 17.16 3.17 12.94
C VAL A 156 15.65 3.13 13.20
N ARG A 157 15.14 4.15 13.87
CA ARG A 157 13.70 4.29 14.14
C ARG A 157 13.03 5.08 13.03
N GLY A 158 11.73 4.84 12.81
CA GLY A 158 10.94 5.55 11.80
C GLY A 158 10.24 4.63 10.80
N GLY A 159 9.64 5.23 9.76
CA GLY A 159 8.76 4.54 8.80
C GLY A 159 9.44 3.64 7.77
N LEU A 160 10.79 3.58 7.72
CA LEU A 160 11.53 2.89 6.67
C LEU A 160 11.24 1.38 6.61
N ALA A 161 11.05 0.75 7.77
CA ALA A 161 10.67 -0.67 7.85
C ALA A 161 9.36 -0.94 7.11
N ALA A 162 8.32 -0.14 7.37
CA ALA A 162 7.02 -0.27 6.71
C ALA A 162 7.10 0.01 5.20
N ALA A 163 7.92 0.98 4.80
CA ALA A 163 8.11 1.30 3.40
C ALA A 163 8.82 0.17 2.63
N LEU A 164 9.77 -0.52 3.26
CA LEU A 164 10.54 -1.60 2.64
C LEU A 164 9.87 -2.97 2.71
N ASP A 165 8.84 -3.18 3.53
CA ASP A 165 8.10 -4.45 3.60
C ASP A 165 7.21 -4.72 2.39
N ARG A 166 6.95 -3.70 1.57
CA ARG A 166 6.12 -3.84 0.37
C ARG A 166 6.73 -4.83 -0.62
N SER A 167 5.93 -5.78 -1.08
CA SER A 167 6.27 -6.66 -2.21
C SER A 167 6.35 -5.86 -3.52
N GLY A 168 7.01 -6.40 -4.54
CA GLY A 168 7.11 -5.75 -5.85
C GLY A 168 5.75 -5.36 -6.46
N SER A 169 4.70 -6.14 -6.17
CA SER A 169 3.34 -5.85 -6.63
C SER A 169 2.68 -4.68 -5.87
N GLU A 170 3.03 -4.43 -4.61
CA GLU A 170 2.47 -3.35 -3.79
C GLU A 170 3.05 -1.97 -4.14
N TRP A 171 4.16 -1.95 -4.88
CA TRP A 171 4.68 -0.72 -5.47
C TRP A 171 3.94 -0.28 -6.72
N ARG A 172 3.13 -1.16 -7.34
CA ARG A 172 2.40 -0.86 -8.57
C ARG A 172 1.12 -0.08 -8.25
N ASP A 173 0.70 0.77 -9.22
CA ASP A 173 -0.60 1.43 -9.16
C ASP A 173 -1.72 0.39 -9.36
N ARG A 174 -2.58 0.23 -8.34
CA ARG A 174 -3.72 -0.69 -8.34
C ARG A 174 -4.98 -0.06 -8.92
N ARG A 175 -4.95 1.18 -9.33
CA ARG A 175 -6.08 1.84 -9.96
C ARG A 175 -6.34 1.24 -11.34
N ILE A 176 -7.51 0.61 -11.49
CA ILE A 176 -7.95 0.05 -12.78
C ILE A 176 -8.47 1.15 -13.67
N ALA A 177 -9.40 1.97 -13.14
CA ALA A 177 -10.04 3.07 -13.85
C ALA A 177 -10.72 4.04 -12.88
N GLY A 178 -11.16 5.17 -13.40
CA GLY A 178 -12.03 6.10 -12.68
C GLY A 178 -12.82 6.93 -13.68
N VAL A 179 -14.15 6.91 -13.53
CA VAL A 179 -15.07 7.66 -14.39
C VAL A 179 -15.99 8.53 -13.52
N PRO A 180 -15.99 9.85 -13.71
CA PRO A 180 -16.92 10.73 -13.00
C PRO A 180 -18.37 10.36 -13.31
N ALA A 181 -19.20 10.26 -12.27
CA ALA A 181 -20.61 9.82 -12.39
C ALA A 181 -21.43 10.71 -13.34
N GLU A 182 -21.15 12.00 -13.35
CA GLU A 182 -21.79 13.00 -14.20
C GLU A 182 -21.51 12.79 -15.70
N SER A 183 -20.39 12.19 -16.04
CA SER A 183 -20.01 11.88 -17.42
C SER A 183 -20.73 10.65 -18.00
N ILE A 184 -21.35 9.83 -17.13
CA ILE A 184 -21.98 8.56 -17.53
C ILE A 184 -23.44 8.84 -17.93
N ALA A 185 -23.80 8.52 -19.17
CA ALA A 185 -25.16 8.60 -19.65
C ALA A 185 -25.79 7.22 -19.83
N ALA A 186 -24.98 6.16 -20.01
CA ALA A 186 -25.49 4.79 -20.02
C ALA A 186 -24.51 3.82 -19.37
N VAL A 187 -25.05 2.75 -18.78
CA VAL A 187 -24.32 1.62 -18.22
C VAL A 187 -24.90 0.33 -18.82
N GLU A 188 -24.08 -0.41 -19.55
CA GLU A 188 -24.45 -1.71 -20.11
C GLU A 188 -23.72 -2.79 -19.32
N VAL A 189 -24.46 -3.78 -18.82
CA VAL A 189 -23.92 -4.88 -18.03
C VAL A 189 -24.35 -6.21 -18.63
N SER A 190 -23.38 -7.11 -18.78
CA SER A 190 -23.61 -8.52 -19.12
C SER A 190 -23.08 -9.42 -18.00
N ARG A 191 -23.85 -10.43 -17.62
CA ARG A 191 -23.49 -11.48 -16.63
C ARG A 191 -23.92 -12.84 -17.18
N GLY A 192 -22.98 -13.58 -17.78
CA GLY A 192 -23.33 -14.78 -18.55
C GLY A 192 -24.31 -14.45 -19.65
N ALA A 193 -25.45 -15.17 -19.68
CA ALA A 193 -26.54 -14.95 -20.65
C ALA A 193 -27.44 -13.74 -20.34
N ARG A 194 -27.33 -13.15 -19.15
CA ARG A 194 -28.17 -12.01 -18.75
C ARG A 194 -27.48 -10.71 -19.13
N HIS A 195 -28.26 -9.78 -19.72
CA HIS A 195 -27.78 -8.44 -20.02
C HIS A 195 -28.86 -7.41 -19.72
N TYR A 196 -28.46 -6.24 -19.32
CA TYR A 196 -29.31 -5.09 -19.10
C TYR A 196 -28.57 -3.78 -19.40
N ALA A 197 -29.33 -2.72 -19.60
CA ALA A 197 -28.79 -1.38 -19.78
C ALA A 197 -29.54 -0.38 -18.90
N LEU A 198 -28.79 0.48 -18.23
CA LEU A 198 -29.28 1.71 -17.63
C LEU A 198 -29.04 2.85 -18.61
N ARG A 199 -30.04 3.70 -18.84
CA ARG A 199 -29.92 4.90 -19.69
C ARG A 199 -30.55 6.08 -18.99
N ARG A 200 -29.83 7.20 -19.03
CA ARG A 200 -30.35 8.48 -18.55
C ARG A 200 -31.10 9.20 -19.67
N SER A 201 -32.36 9.58 -19.43
CA SER A 201 -33.18 10.37 -20.34
C SER A 201 -33.99 11.39 -19.55
N ALA A 202 -33.94 12.65 -19.95
CA ALA A 202 -34.62 13.76 -19.26
C ALA A 202 -34.33 13.77 -17.74
N GLY A 203 -33.08 13.55 -17.33
CA GLY A 203 -32.66 13.54 -15.93
C GLY A 203 -33.05 12.31 -15.12
N ARG A 204 -33.78 11.35 -15.68
CA ARG A 204 -34.19 10.11 -15.02
C ARG A 204 -33.52 8.89 -15.61
N TRP A 205 -33.31 7.88 -14.77
CA TRP A 205 -32.71 6.62 -15.18
C TRP A 205 -33.78 5.57 -15.50
N GLY A 206 -33.68 4.98 -16.66
CA GLY A 206 -34.46 3.82 -17.12
C GLY A 206 -33.62 2.56 -17.14
N LEU A 207 -34.25 1.42 -16.88
CA LEU A 207 -33.64 0.09 -16.94
C LEU A 207 -34.28 -0.70 -18.09
N ALA A 208 -33.48 -1.20 -19.01
CA ALA A 208 -33.92 -2.01 -20.14
C ALA A 208 -33.28 -3.42 -20.09
N PRO A 209 -34.06 -4.51 -20.12
CA PRO A 209 -35.52 -4.53 -20.01
C PRO A 209 -35.95 -4.26 -18.56
N GLY A 210 -37.10 -3.54 -18.37
CA GLY A 210 -37.69 -3.47 -17.04
C GLY A 210 -38.24 -2.13 -16.51
N GLY A 211 -38.16 -1.02 -17.23
CA GLY A 211 -38.85 0.22 -16.88
C GLY A 211 -38.02 1.16 -16.01
N ALA A 212 -38.60 1.78 -14.96
CA ALA A 212 -37.93 2.77 -14.14
C ALA A 212 -36.86 2.13 -13.24
N ALA A 213 -35.72 2.77 -13.18
CA ALA A 213 -34.62 2.40 -12.25
C ALA A 213 -34.74 3.16 -10.92
N ASP A 214 -34.33 2.53 -9.83
CA ASP A 214 -34.21 3.18 -8.53
C ASP A 214 -33.05 4.17 -8.55
N SER A 215 -33.34 5.46 -8.37
CA SER A 215 -32.34 6.52 -8.48
C SER A 215 -31.23 6.44 -7.43
N GLY A 216 -31.55 5.97 -6.21
CA GLY A 216 -30.58 5.76 -5.14
C GLY A 216 -29.63 4.61 -5.44
N ALA A 217 -30.16 3.49 -5.94
CA ALA A 217 -29.37 2.34 -6.36
C ALA A 217 -28.46 2.68 -7.55
N VAL A 218 -28.95 3.44 -8.53
CA VAL A 218 -28.17 3.91 -9.66
C VAL A 218 -27.08 4.88 -9.19
N ALA A 219 -27.38 5.85 -8.35
CA ALA A 219 -26.38 6.78 -7.82
C ALA A 219 -25.25 6.04 -7.07
N SER A 220 -25.62 5.03 -6.27
CA SER A 220 -24.66 4.17 -5.59
C SER A 220 -23.77 3.41 -6.57
N LEU A 221 -24.33 2.83 -7.62
CA LEU A 221 -23.59 2.14 -8.68
C LEU A 221 -22.62 3.08 -9.39
N LEU A 222 -23.08 4.27 -9.81
CA LEU A 222 -22.24 5.26 -10.48
C LEU A 222 -21.10 5.75 -9.59
N GLY A 223 -21.34 5.88 -8.28
CA GLY A 223 -20.32 6.18 -7.29
C GLY A 223 -19.19 5.17 -7.26
N ARG A 224 -19.45 3.88 -7.51
CA ARG A 224 -18.44 2.81 -7.57
C ARG A 224 -17.46 2.98 -8.74
N TYR A 225 -17.92 3.56 -9.84
CA TYR A 225 -17.06 3.77 -11.03
C TYR A 225 -16.13 4.97 -10.90
N ARG A 226 -16.28 5.82 -9.90
CA ARG A 226 -15.37 6.98 -9.67
C ARG A 226 -13.94 6.54 -9.40
N THR A 227 -13.78 5.43 -8.68
CA THR A 227 -12.46 4.83 -8.41
C THR A 227 -12.62 3.33 -8.31
N ILE A 228 -12.03 2.62 -9.25
CA ILE A 228 -12.02 1.16 -9.28
C ILE A 228 -10.58 0.74 -9.00
N GLU A 229 -10.39 0.05 -7.87
CA GLU A 229 -9.07 -0.43 -7.43
C GLU A 229 -9.02 -1.95 -7.42
N ALA A 230 -7.87 -2.48 -7.80
CA ALA A 230 -7.58 -3.90 -7.79
C ALA A 230 -7.16 -4.39 -6.39
N ALA A 231 -7.50 -5.61 -6.05
CA ALA A 231 -6.91 -6.33 -4.92
C ALA A 231 -5.44 -6.73 -5.20
N GLY A 232 -5.09 -6.88 -6.49
CA GLY A 232 -3.76 -7.26 -6.93
C GLY A 232 -3.65 -7.39 -8.45
N PHE A 233 -2.66 -8.14 -8.89
CA PHE A 233 -2.37 -8.37 -10.31
C PHE A 233 -2.28 -9.85 -10.60
N ALA A 234 -2.63 -10.25 -11.82
CA ALA A 234 -2.34 -11.59 -12.32
C ALA A 234 -0.83 -11.75 -12.59
N SER A 235 -0.30 -12.94 -12.31
CA SER A 235 0.99 -13.33 -12.85
C SER A 235 0.90 -13.51 -14.38
N PRO A 236 2.02 -13.55 -15.13
CA PRO A 236 1.98 -13.80 -16.57
C PRO A 236 1.16 -15.06 -16.94
N ALA A 237 1.41 -16.18 -16.28
CA ALA A 237 0.69 -17.42 -16.52
C ALA A 237 -0.82 -17.32 -16.22
N GLN A 238 -1.20 -16.57 -15.17
CA GLN A 238 -2.61 -16.32 -14.85
C GLN A 238 -3.27 -15.38 -15.87
N ALA A 239 -2.54 -14.37 -16.34
CA ALA A 239 -3.04 -13.45 -17.37
C ALA A 239 -3.27 -14.17 -18.71
N ASP A 240 -2.37 -15.09 -19.09
CA ASP A 240 -2.46 -15.89 -20.30
C ASP A 240 -3.61 -16.92 -20.22
N SER A 241 -3.96 -17.40 -19.01
CA SER A 241 -5.06 -18.35 -18.81
C SER A 241 -6.43 -17.68 -18.76
N ALA A 242 -6.51 -16.37 -18.61
CA ALA A 242 -7.78 -15.63 -18.51
C ALA A 242 -8.51 -15.53 -19.85
N ARG A 243 -9.82 -15.83 -19.86
CA ARG A 243 -10.66 -16.00 -21.05
C ARG A 243 -11.43 -14.73 -21.40
N PHE A 244 -10.74 -13.64 -21.69
CA PHE A 244 -11.38 -12.36 -22.03
C PHE A 244 -12.07 -12.30 -23.40
N GLU A 245 -11.88 -13.29 -24.25
CA GLU A 245 -12.64 -13.41 -25.51
C GLU A 245 -14.11 -13.77 -25.24
N ARG A 246 -14.36 -14.52 -24.16
CA ARG A 246 -15.72 -14.91 -23.68
C ARG A 246 -15.83 -14.61 -22.19
N PRO A 247 -15.85 -13.33 -21.80
CA PRO A 247 -15.85 -12.96 -20.40
C PRO A 247 -17.16 -13.36 -19.71
N ASP A 248 -17.08 -13.80 -18.47
CA ASP A 248 -18.25 -14.13 -17.65
C ASP A 248 -19.11 -12.91 -17.36
N ARG A 249 -18.45 -11.73 -17.26
CA ARG A 249 -19.15 -10.46 -17.10
C ARG A 249 -18.46 -9.37 -17.93
N ARG A 250 -19.26 -8.39 -18.32
CA ARG A 250 -18.77 -7.17 -18.98
C ARG A 250 -19.57 -5.98 -18.47
N VAL A 251 -18.89 -4.84 -18.28
CA VAL A 251 -19.52 -3.55 -18.08
C VAL A 251 -18.98 -2.55 -19.06
N ARG A 252 -19.88 -1.73 -19.64
CA ARG A 252 -19.52 -0.60 -20.52
C ARG A 252 -20.20 0.65 -20.00
N LEU A 253 -19.43 1.68 -19.81
CA LEU A 253 -19.89 3.02 -19.45
C LEU A 253 -19.83 3.90 -20.68
N LEU A 254 -20.92 4.58 -21.01
CA LEU A 254 -21.05 5.35 -22.23
C LEU A 254 -21.41 6.80 -21.92
N ARG A 255 -20.94 7.69 -22.78
CA ARG A 255 -21.37 9.10 -22.85
C ARG A 255 -22.77 9.21 -23.46
N GLU A 256 -23.29 10.42 -23.51
CA GLU A 256 -24.59 10.70 -24.14
C GLU A 256 -24.60 10.45 -25.65
N ASP A 257 -23.47 10.69 -26.33
CA ASP A 257 -23.25 10.39 -27.74
C ASP A 257 -22.98 8.91 -28.05
N GLY A 258 -22.99 8.04 -27.03
CA GLY A 258 -22.74 6.62 -27.16
C GLY A 258 -21.25 6.24 -27.17
N THR A 259 -20.32 7.19 -27.07
CA THR A 259 -18.89 6.88 -27.01
C THR A 259 -18.54 6.19 -25.68
N PRO A 260 -17.68 5.14 -25.72
CA PRO A 260 -17.30 4.44 -24.50
C PRO A 260 -16.35 5.28 -23.65
N LEU A 261 -16.68 5.40 -22.36
CA LEU A 261 -15.82 5.96 -21.31
C LEU A 261 -14.92 4.90 -20.69
N LEU A 262 -15.46 3.70 -20.53
CA LEU A 262 -14.80 2.56 -19.92
C LEU A 262 -15.49 1.28 -20.39
N ALA A 263 -14.70 0.26 -20.67
CA ALA A 263 -15.20 -1.10 -20.84
C ALA A 263 -14.29 -2.05 -20.04
N LEU A 264 -14.91 -2.87 -19.18
CA LEU A 264 -14.22 -3.88 -18.36
C LEU A 264 -14.74 -5.26 -18.68
N GLN A 265 -13.84 -6.20 -18.81
CA GLN A 265 -14.09 -7.63 -18.98
C GLN A 265 -13.70 -8.36 -17.71
N PHE A 266 -14.50 -9.33 -17.29
CA PHE A 266 -14.30 -10.11 -16.08
C PHE A 266 -14.32 -11.60 -16.43
N ASP A 267 -13.30 -12.32 -16.01
CA ASP A 267 -13.22 -13.78 -16.07
C ASP A 267 -13.17 -14.33 -14.64
N SER A 268 -14.07 -15.26 -14.29
CA SER A 268 -14.21 -15.78 -12.94
C SER A 268 -13.04 -16.68 -12.55
N THR A 269 -12.66 -16.59 -11.28
CA THR A 269 -11.69 -17.47 -10.65
C THR A 269 -12.37 -18.20 -9.48
N GLY A 270 -11.68 -19.12 -8.82
CA GLY A 270 -12.22 -19.79 -7.63
C GLY A 270 -12.57 -18.84 -6.47
N THR A 271 -11.96 -17.63 -6.40
CA THR A 271 -12.10 -16.71 -5.26
C THR A 271 -12.51 -15.29 -5.64
N GLY A 272 -12.60 -14.98 -6.93
CA GLY A 272 -12.91 -13.64 -7.42
C GLY A 272 -12.90 -13.56 -8.93
N PHE A 273 -12.33 -12.49 -9.48
CA PHE A 273 -12.29 -12.26 -10.93
C PHE A 273 -10.93 -11.73 -11.38
N TRP A 274 -10.48 -12.19 -12.54
CA TRP A 274 -9.54 -11.46 -13.37
C TRP A 274 -10.30 -10.37 -14.10
N VAL A 275 -9.76 -9.16 -14.10
CA VAL A 275 -10.40 -8.01 -14.75
C VAL A 275 -9.41 -7.30 -15.64
N ARG A 276 -9.86 -6.94 -16.83
CA ARG A 276 -9.07 -6.20 -17.82
C ARG A 276 -9.90 -5.08 -18.44
N PRO A 277 -9.40 -3.82 -18.48
CA PRO A 277 -9.94 -2.80 -19.36
C PRO A 277 -9.70 -3.17 -20.83
N ASP A 278 -10.67 -2.93 -21.72
CA ASP A 278 -10.53 -3.22 -23.15
C ASP A 278 -9.31 -2.48 -23.78
N THR A 279 -8.93 -1.33 -23.21
CA THR A 279 -7.82 -0.48 -23.68
C THR A 279 -6.46 -0.83 -23.11
N ALA A 280 -6.37 -1.80 -22.17
CA ALA A 280 -5.14 -2.11 -21.44
C ALA A 280 -4.81 -3.61 -21.51
N LYS A 281 -3.52 -3.93 -21.43
CA LYS A 281 -3.04 -5.33 -21.36
C LYS A 281 -2.94 -5.86 -19.93
N THR A 282 -2.92 -4.97 -18.93
CA THR A 282 -2.79 -5.37 -17.53
C THR A 282 -4.02 -6.12 -17.06
N VAL A 283 -3.82 -7.30 -16.50
CA VAL A 283 -4.85 -8.12 -15.87
C VAL A 283 -4.77 -7.92 -14.37
N TYR A 284 -5.89 -7.48 -13.79
CA TYR A 284 -6.04 -7.17 -12.38
C TYR A 284 -6.82 -8.26 -11.67
N LYS A 285 -6.55 -8.46 -10.37
CA LYS A 285 -7.37 -9.29 -9.49
C LYS A 285 -8.42 -8.42 -8.79
N LEU A 286 -9.68 -8.85 -8.83
CA LEU A 286 -10.77 -8.27 -8.05
C LEU A 286 -11.41 -9.32 -7.15
N GLU A 287 -11.79 -8.90 -5.95
CA GLU A 287 -12.62 -9.72 -5.07
C GLU A 287 -14.04 -9.88 -5.64
N ALA A 288 -14.67 -11.03 -5.37
CA ALA A 288 -16.00 -11.33 -5.90
C ALA A 288 -17.05 -10.27 -5.55
N TRP A 289 -17.03 -9.76 -4.30
CA TRP A 289 -17.99 -8.75 -3.84
C TRP A 289 -17.81 -7.41 -4.59
N THR A 290 -16.56 -7.02 -4.91
CA THR A 290 -16.30 -5.81 -5.70
C THR A 290 -16.83 -5.96 -7.12
N ALA A 291 -16.59 -7.11 -7.74
CA ALA A 291 -17.15 -7.42 -9.06
C ALA A 291 -18.68 -7.40 -9.05
N ASP A 292 -19.33 -7.92 -8.00
CA ASP A 292 -20.78 -7.87 -7.83
C ASP A 292 -21.31 -6.43 -7.69
N GLN A 293 -20.55 -5.55 -7.03
CA GLN A 293 -20.90 -4.14 -6.91
C GLN A 293 -20.75 -3.36 -8.23
N LEU A 294 -19.77 -3.72 -9.05
CA LEU A 294 -19.56 -3.11 -10.38
C LEU A 294 -20.50 -3.66 -11.43
N THR A 295 -21.00 -4.89 -11.25
CA THR A 295 -21.93 -5.57 -12.16
C THR A 295 -23.11 -6.15 -11.37
N PRO A 296 -23.95 -5.32 -10.69
CA PRO A 296 -25.05 -5.83 -9.88
C PRO A 296 -26.09 -6.56 -10.72
N ALA A 297 -26.95 -7.36 -10.07
CA ALA A 297 -28.10 -7.92 -10.74
C ALA A 297 -29.12 -6.80 -11.06
N ASP A 298 -29.81 -6.88 -12.20
CA ASP A 298 -30.83 -5.90 -12.62
C ASP A 298 -31.95 -5.73 -11.57
N SER A 299 -32.29 -6.79 -10.84
CA SER A 299 -33.28 -6.75 -9.77
C SER A 299 -32.97 -5.80 -8.64
N THR A 300 -31.68 -5.53 -8.37
CA THR A 300 -31.25 -4.59 -7.33
C THR A 300 -31.35 -3.12 -7.74
N LEU A 301 -31.54 -2.88 -9.04
CA LEU A 301 -31.60 -1.55 -9.65
C LEU A 301 -33.05 -1.13 -9.96
N ARG A 302 -34.03 -2.01 -9.74
CA ARG A 302 -35.44 -1.75 -9.98
C ARG A 302 -36.05 -1.00 -8.81
N VAL A 303 -37.01 -0.12 -9.13
CA VAL A 303 -37.85 0.46 -8.10
C VAL A 303 -38.58 -0.67 -7.37
N ARG A 304 -38.44 -0.78 -6.08
CA ARG A 304 -39.21 -1.75 -5.28
C ARG A 304 -40.66 -1.31 -5.29
N ALA A 305 -41.58 -2.17 -5.77
CA ALA A 305 -42.98 -1.94 -5.54
C ALA A 305 -43.21 -1.84 -4.04
N SER A 306 -43.69 -0.66 -3.57
CA SER A 306 -44.12 -0.52 -2.18
C SER A 306 -45.16 -1.61 -1.93
N ARG A 307 -44.95 -2.48 -0.95
CA ARG A 307 -46.02 -3.32 -0.41
C ARG A 307 -47.09 -2.36 0.09
N ALA A 308 -48.15 -2.19 -0.69
CA ALA A 308 -49.35 -1.55 -0.20
C ALA A 308 -49.73 -2.28 1.07
N SER A 309 -49.66 -1.57 2.20
CA SER A 309 -50.08 -2.08 3.50
C SER A 309 -51.55 -2.53 3.37
N ASP A 310 -51.74 -3.82 3.48
CA ASP A 310 -53.09 -4.46 3.60
C ASP A 310 -53.65 -4.12 5.01
N SER A 311 -53.96 -2.84 5.22
CA SER A 311 -54.53 -2.30 6.45
C SER A 311 -56.02 -2.00 6.35
N SER A 312 -56.73 -2.58 5.32
CA SER A 312 -58.15 -2.33 5.14
C SER A 312 -59.05 -3.54 5.38
N ARG A 313 -58.67 -4.51 6.26
CA ARG A 313 -59.54 -5.57 6.72
C ARG A 313 -59.54 -5.73 8.22
N SER A 314 -60.03 -4.75 8.92
CA SER A 314 -60.43 -4.91 10.31
C SER A 314 -61.45 -3.83 10.67
N GLY A 315 -62.72 -4.09 10.45
CA GLY A 315 -63.75 -3.10 10.81
C GLY A 315 -65.16 -3.43 10.32
N ARG A 316 -65.63 -4.66 10.51
CA ARG A 316 -67.09 -4.90 10.62
C ARG A 316 -67.36 -6.07 11.52
N ARG A 317 -67.61 -5.78 12.80
CA ARG A 317 -68.45 -6.62 13.66
C ARG A 317 -69.90 -6.20 13.40
N PRO A 318 -70.82 -7.12 13.13
CA PRO A 318 -72.24 -6.85 13.29
C PRO A 318 -72.60 -7.05 14.74
N GLY A 319 -73.17 -6.02 15.34
CA GLY A 319 -73.88 -6.13 16.63
C GLY A 319 -75.24 -6.69 16.42
N SER A 320 -75.63 -7.52 17.30
CA SER A 320 -76.99 -7.73 17.84
C SER A 320 -76.84 -8.60 19.11
#